data_54ea5ae4ba4426910165dc41d9a2f5b9
#
_entry.id   54ea5ae4ba4426910165dc41d9a2f5b9
#
_cell.length_a   1.000
_cell.length_b   1.000
_cell.length_c   1.000
_cell.angle_alpha   90.00
_cell.angle_beta   90.00
_cell.angle_gamma   90.00
#
_symmetry.space_group_name_H-M   'P 1'
#
loop_
_entity.id
_entity.type
_entity.pdbx_description
1 polymer ?
#
loop_
_entity_poly.entity_id
_entity_poly.type
_entity_poly.pdbx_seq_one_letter_code
_entity_poly.pdbx_strand_id
1 'polypeptide(L)'
;MKISSKIIKGLKNNSFNKVVNLSEFNSTKKQLLEIESKLSVNFKEYQYDPSHKIYLYSQNLLSIFAEEFSITKEFNEYYDIVVEIEDDFMPSGPPMSPLTASYFTFWCFCDLRFGKEKESVGTIFYDLANEHKFDELLLKSIQNLNLSYMGFYVHNGFDNDLILLKEIMTNKEFRCICPAGYKGKKGEIWFVRIVPNIDNIYNYQIIINTPYVIIKYNEKDWIKYFQRQSISKEDINYSEKLYQFLKYNSDNNYWHNYIMDAYVNFSTDRIYLTGIPDIKGSKPHEL
;
A
#
# COMPACT_ATOMS: atom_id res chain seq x y z
N MET A 1 19.38 17.10 2.37
CA MET A 1 20.07 15.84 2.01
C MET A 1 19.13 14.69 2.36
N LYS A 2 18.85 13.82 1.43
CA LYS A 2 17.99 12.65 1.58
C LYS A 2 18.39 11.79 2.78
N ILE A 3 17.41 11.17 3.44
CA ILE A 3 17.62 10.20 4.53
C ILE A 3 18.39 8.99 3.99
N SER A 4 17.97 8.45 2.82
CA SER A 4 18.66 7.36 2.13
C SER A 4 20.16 7.66 1.96
N SER A 5 20.52 8.87 1.49
CA SER A 5 21.91 9.27 1.31
C SER A 5 22.70 9.36 2.62
N LYS A 6 22.06 9.79 3.71
CA LYS A 6 22.70 9.82 5.04
C LYS A 6 23.01 8.41 5.53
N ILE A 7 22.03 7.50 5.41
CA ILE A 7 22.17 6.11 5.82
C ILE A 7 23.29 5.43 5.02
N ILE A 8 23.27 5.54 3.68
CA ILE A 8 24.31 4.97 2.81
C ILE A 8 25.69 5.47 3.21
N LYS A 9 25.84 6.78 3.44
CA LYS A 9 27.12 7.38 3.89
C LYS A 9 27.52 6.88 5.28
N GLY A 10 26.57 6.78 6.20
CA GLY A 10 26.82 6.29 7.54
C GLY A 10 27.27 4.82 7.56
N LEU A 11 26.65 3.97 6.73
CA LEU A 11 27.04 2.56 6.57
C LEU A 11 28.46 2.45 5.98
N LYS A 12 28.79 3.25 4.94
CA LYS A 12 30.15 3.26 4.34
C LYS A 12 31.23 3.71 5.31
N ASN A 13 30.92 4.63 6.22
CA ASN A 13 31.88 5.19 7.18
C ASN A 13 31.91 4.44 8.52
N ASN A 14 31.26 3.28 8.64
CA ASN A 14 31.10 2.53 9.88
C ASN A 14 30.50 3.35 11.06
N SER A 15 29.89 4.50 10.79
CA SER A 15 29.30 5.34 11.83
C SER A 15 28.00 4.77 12.42
N PHE A 16 27.34 3.88 11.69
CA PHE A 16 26.18 3.11 12.17
C PHE A 16 26.54 1.76 12.82
N ASN A 17 27.80 1.33 12.74
CA ASN A 17 28.25 0.05 13.34
C ASN A 17 28.04 -0.06 14.86
N LYS A 18 27.70 1.06 15.53
CA LYS A 18 27.32 1.07 16.96
C LYS A 18 25.79 1.01 17.17
N VAL A 19 25.01 1.24 16.12
CA VAL A 19 23.56 1.41 16.21
C VAL A 19 22.82 0.39 15.34
N VAL A 20 23.35 0.09 14.15
CA VAL A 20 22.84 -0.97 13.27
C VAL A 20 23.98 -1.94 13.04
N ASN A 21 23.87 -3.13 13.61
CA ASN A 21 24.89 -4.15 13.44
C ASN A 21 24.80 -4.72 12.00
N LEU A 22 25.71 -4.31 11.11
CA LEU A 22 25.78 -4.84 9.75
C LEU A 22 25.94 -6.36 9.69
N SER A 23 26.48 -6.98 10.75
CA SER A 23 26.50 -8.44 10.90
C SER A 23 25.09 -8.98 11.16
N GLU A 24 24.23 -8.22 11.83
CA GLU A 24 22.81 -8.55 12.02
C GLU A 24 22.02 -8.32 10.71
N PHE A 25 22.27 -7.24 9.98
CA PHE A 25 21.68 -7.04 8.65
C PHE A 25 22.11 -8.15 7.67
N ASN A 26 23.37 -8.57 7.69
CA ASN A 26 23.85 -9.72 6.92
C ASN A 26 23.36 -11.06 7.51
N SER A 27 23.17 -11.18 8.83
CA SER A 27 22.54 -12.34 9.47
C SER A 27 21.03 -12.33 9.20
N THR A 28 20.41 -11.17 9.16
CA THR A 28 19.00 -10.98 8.76
C THR A 28 18.82 -11.35 7.29
N LYS A 29 19.75 -10.97 6.41
CA LYS A 29 19.76 -11.46 5.01
C LYS A 29 19.90 -12.99 4.96
N LYS A 30 20.75 -13.58 5.80
CA LYS A 30 20.91 -15.02 5.91
C LYS A 30 19.69 -15.69 6.55
N GLN A 31 19.11 -15.08 7.59
CA GLN A 31 17.86 -15.51 8.19
C GLN A 31 16.69 -15.37 7.23
N LEU A 32 16.65 -14.32 6.41
CA LEU A 32 15.64 -14.14 5.36
C LEU A 32 15.78 -15.18 4.26
N LEU A 33 17.00 -15.54 3.84
CA LEU A 33 17.24 -16.66 2.94
C LEU A 33 16.88 -18.02 3.59
N GLU A 34 17.08 -18.17 4.89
CA GLU A 34 16.63 -19.33 5.67
C GLU A 34 15.11 -19.33 5.86
N ILE A 35 14.50 -18.16 6.10
CA ILE A 35 13.05 -17.99 6.14
C ILE A 35 12.47 -18.23 4.74
N GLU A 36 13.09 -17.73 3.67
CA GLU A 36 12.73 -18.02 2.28
C GLU A 36 12.80 -19.52 2.00
N SER A 37 13.84 -20.20 2.44
CA SER A 37 13.95 -21.66 2.30
C SER A 37 12.89 -22.41 3.12
N LYS A 38 12.58 -21.95 4.34
CA LYS A 38 11.52 -22.49 5.20
C LYS A 38 10.13 -22.11 4.69
N LEU A 39 9.95 -20.88 4.23
CA LEU A 39 8.71 -20.42 3.59
C LEU A 39 8.51 -21.13 2.26
N SER A 40 9.54 -21.36 1.45
CA SER A 40 9.42 -22.14 0.21
C SER A 40 9.00 -23.58 0.46
N VAL A 41 9.33 -24.15 1.62
CA VAL A 41 8.86 -25.48 2.05
C VAL A 41 7.41 -25.42 2.58
N ASN A 42 7.06 -24.41 3.39
CA ASN A 42 5.71 -24.24 3.93
C ASN A 42 4.73 -23.63 2.91
N PHE A 43 5.19 -22.79 1.98
CA PHE A 43 4.37 -22.22 0.92
C PHE A 43 3.96 -23.24 -0.16
N LYS A 44 4.54 -24.44 -0.18
CA LYS A 44 4.03 -25.51 -1.04
C LYS A 44 2.65 -26.01 -0.61
N GLU A 45 2.28 -25.83 0.64
CA GLU A 45 0.94 -26.19 1.16
C GLU A 45 -0.12 -25.12 0.88
N TYR A 46 0.27 -23.83 0.73
CA TYR A 46 -0.64 -22.75 0.37
C TYR A 46 -0.42 -22.39 -1.10
N GLN A 47 -1.46 -22.52 -1.91
CA GLN A 47 -1.46 -22.19 -3.36
C GLN A 47 -1.46 -20.67 -3.58
N TYR A 48 -0.49 -19.94 -3.00
CA TYR A 48 -0.34 -18.51 -3.28
C TYR A 48 0.23 -18.30 -4.68
N ASP A 49 -0.31 -17.29 -5.37
CA ASP A 49 0.24 -16.81 -6.62
C ASP A 49 1.72 -16.42 -6.46
N PRO A 50 2.63 -16.79 -7.40
CA PRO A 50 4.06 -16.49 -7.29
C PRO A 50 4.37 -15.00 -7.16
N SER A 51 3.69 -14.14 -7.94
CA SER A 51 3.91 -12.68 -7.86
C SER A 51 3.41 -12.10 -6.54
N HIS A 52 2.30 -12.62 -6.00
CA HIS A 52 1.84 -12.23 -4.67
C HIS A 52 2.86 -12.57 -3.57
N LYS A 53 3.50 -13.74 -3.66
CA LYS A 53 4.58 -14.13 -2.72
C LYS A 53 5.74 -13.13 -2.71
N ILE A 54 6.17 -12.67 -3.88
CA ILE A 54 7.26 -11.70 -4.00
C ILE A 54 6.88 -10.37 -3.34
N TYR A 55 5.65 -9.89 -3.51
CA TYR A 55 5.17 -8.68 -2.84
C TYR A 55 5.06 -8.84 -1.32
N LEU A 56 4.60 -9.98 -0.83
CA LEU A 56 4.60 -10.29 0.61
C LEU A 56 6.02 -10.33 1.17
N TYR A 57 6.95 -10.93 0.45
CA TYR A 57 8.36 -10.94 0.83
C TYR A 57 8.93 -9.51 0.90
N SER A 58 8.66 -8.69 -0.10
CA SER A 58 9.09 -7.28 -0.14
C SER A 58 8.49 -6.47 1.01
N GLN A 59 7.22 -6.68 1.35
CA GLN A 59 6.56 -6.07 2.50
C GLN A 59 7.25 -6.45 3.81
N ASN A 60 7.59 -7.73 4.00
CA ASN A 60 8.29 -8.21 5.19
C ASN A 60 9.68 -7.58 5.31
N LEU A 61 10.41 -7.42 4.20
CA LEU A 61 11.70 -6.73 4.19
C LEU A 61 11.57 -5.26 4.58
N LEU A 62 10.54 -4.56 4.10
CA LEU A 62 10.27 -3.17 4.49
C LEU A 62 9.95 -3.06 5.98
N SER A 63 9.23 -4.03 6.55
CA SER A 63 8.93 -4.08 8.00
C SER A 63 10.20 -4.25 8.82
N ILE A 64 11.03 -5.22 8.48
CA ILE A 64 12.31 -5.46 9.16
C ILE A 64 13.22 -4.23 9.03
N PHE A 65 13.29 -3.63 7.84
CA PHE A 65 14.08 -2.43 7.63
C PHE A 65 13.60 -1.26 8.50
N ALA A 66 12.28 -1.01 8.55
CA ALA A 66 11.73 0.04 9.40
C ALA A 66 12.08 -0.21 10.88
N GLU A 67 11.91 -1.45 11.36
CA GLU A 67 12.22 -1.84 12.74
C GLU A 67 13.70 -1.61 13.08
N GLU A 68 14.63 -2.06 12.24
CA GLU A 68 16.09 -1.88 12.43
C GLU A 68 16.49 -0.39 12.50
N PHE A 69 15.81 0.48 11.75
CA PHE A 69 16.08 1.92 11.76
C PHE A 69 15.24 2.72 12.77
N SER A 70 14.37 2.05 13.53
CA SER A 70 13.49 2.70 14.52
C SER A 70 14.25 3.50 15.58
N ILE A 71 15.45 3.04 15.97
CA ILE A 71 16.30 3.67 16.98
C ILE A 71 17.11 4.86 16.43
N THR A 72 17.02 5.15 15.13
CA THR A 72 17.77 6.25 14.50
C THR A 72 16.95 7.53 14.49
N LYS A 73 17.60 8.66 14.77
CA LYS A 73 16.93 9.98 14.76
C LYS A 73 16.29 10.35 13.41
N GLU A 74 16.78 9.74 12.32
CA GLU A 74 16.27 9.94 10.97
C GLU A 74 14.85 9.41 10.81
N PHE A 75 14.45 8.45 11.64
CA PHE A 75 13.13 7.82 11.63
C PHE A 75 12.19 8.31 12.73
N ASN A 76 12.62 9.21 13.65
CA ASN A 76 11.77 9.70 14.73
C ASN A 76 10.45 10.29 14.20
N GLU A 77 10.51 11.21 13.20
CA GLU A 77 9.31 11.82 12.61
C GLU A 77 8.37 10.75 12.01
N TYR A 78 8.90 9.71 11.39
CA TYR A 78 8.12 8.60 10.87
C TYR A 78 7.36 7.87 11.98
N TYR A 79 8.06 7.48 13.04
CA TYR A 79 7.45 6.74 14.14
C TYR A 79 6.48 7.59 14.95
N ASP A 80 6.75 8.86 15.15
CA ASP A 80 5.82 9.78 15.82
C ASP A 80 4.47 9.81 15.08
N ILE A 81 4.49 9.92 13.74
CA ILE A 81 3.28 9.92 12.91
C ILE A 81 2.60 8.55 12.93
N VAL A 82 3.36 7.46 12.78
CA VAL A 82 2.78 6.10 12.73
C VAL A 82 2.11 5.75 14.05
N VAL A 83 2.73 6.04 15.20
CA VAL A 83 2.17 5.76 16.52
C VAL A 83 0.89 6.57 16.74
N GLU A 84 0.89 7.88 16.41
CA GLU A 84 -0.31 8.72 16.52
C GLU A 84 -1.48 8.15 15.70
N ILE A 85 -1.23 7.76 14.45
CA ILE A 85 -2.28 7.21 13.58
C ILE A 85 -2.70 5.80 14.03
N GLU A 86 -1.77 4.98 14.51
CA GLU A 86 -2.11 3.67 15.05
C GLU A 86 -2.99 3.78 16.30
N ASP A 87 -2.68 4.70 17.20
CA ASP A 87 -3.48 4.97 18.40
C ASP A 87 -4.89 5.48 18.06
N ASP A 88 -5.01 6.35 17.04
CA ASP A 88 -6.28 6.94 16.63
C ASP A 88 -7.18 5.97 15.85
N PHE A 89 -6.60 5.15 14.96
CA PHE A 89 -7.36 4.39 13.95
C PHE A 89 -7.22 2.86 14.07
N MET A 90 -6.25 2.35 14.83
CA MET A 90 -5.98 0.91 14.96
C MET A 90 -6.04 0.45 16.42
N PRO A 91 -7.18 0.62 17.12
CA PRO A 91 -7.28 0.25 18.53
C PRO A 91 -7.06 -1.25 18.73
N SER A 92 -6.39 -1.60 19.82
CA SER A 92 -6.22 -2.99 20.24
C SER A 92 -7.53 -3.54 20.82
N GLY A 93 -8.05 -4.60 20.22
CA GLY A 93 -9.24 -5.32 20.67
C GLY A 93 -10.52 -4.97 19.93
N PRO A 94 -11.64 -5.69 20.25
CA PRO A 94 -12.94 -5.42 19.64
C PRO A 94 -13.52 -4.07 20.09
N PRO A 95 -14.22 -3.33 19.19
CA PRO A 95 -14.39 -3.69 17.79
C PRO A 95 -13.09 -3.49 17.01
N MET A 96 -12.80 -4.42 16.07
CA MET A 96 -11.65 -4.28 15.18
C MET A 96 -11.78 -3.01 14.34
N SER A 97 -10.65 -2.33 14.10
CA SER A 97 -10.61 -1.21 13.18
C SER A 97 -11.07 -1.62 11.77
N PRO A 98 -11.85 -0.78 11.06
CA PRO A 98 -12.09 -0.98 9.63
C PRO A 98 -10.82 -0.78 8.77
N LEU A 99 -9.75 -0.18 9.31
CA LEU A 99 -8.46 -0.17 8.65
C LEU A 99 -7.83 -1.56 8.71
N THR A 100 -7.71 -2.20 7.56
CA THR A 100 -7.05 -3.50 7.50
C THR A 100 -5.55 -3.38 7.68
N ALA A 101 -4.91 -4.41 8.27
CA ALA A 101 -3.47 -4.45 8.40
C ALA A 101 -2.77 -4.27 7.04
N SER A 102 -3.28 -4.89 5.95
CA SER A 102 -2.71 -4.72 4.61
C SER A 102 -2.81 -3.29 4.09
N TYR A 103 -3.93 -2.57 4.32
CA TYR A 103 -4.05 -1.16 3.96
C TYR A 103 -3.04 -0.32 4.74
N PHE A 104 -3.04 -0.43 6.06
CA PHE A 104 -2.21 0.39 6.96
C PHE A 104 -0.71 0.17 6.70
N THR A 105 -0.29 -1.08 6.58
CA THR A 105 1.11 -1.43 6.31
C THR A 105 1.63 -0.82 5.01
N PHE A 106 0.86 -0.91 3.91
CA PHE A 106 1.29 -0.31 2.65
C PHE A 106 1.26 1.21 2.69
N TRP A 107 0.32 1.81 3.40
CA TRP A 107 0.32 3.25 3.64
C TRP A 107 1.58 3.68 4.41
N CYS A 108 1.91 3.04 5.54
CA CYS A 108 3.10 3.34 6.33
C CYS A 108 4.37 3.29 5.50
N PHE A 109 4.55 2.23 4.70
CA PHE A 109 5.82 2.02 4.01
C PHE A 109 5.93 2.77 2.68
N CYS A 110 4.83 2.95 1.96
CA CYS A 110 4.89 3.42 0.58
C CYS A 110 4.28 4.82 0.37
N ASP A 111 3.35 5.26 1.23
CA ASP A 111 2.60 6.50 1.03
C ASP A 111 2.98 7.57 2.06
N LEU A 112 3.25 7.20 3.32
CA LEU A 112 3.71 8.14 4.34
C LEU A 112 5.09 8.69 4.00
N ARG A 113 5.17 10.02 3.83
CA ARG A 113 6.40 10.73 3.52
C ARG A 113 6.85 11.56 4.71
N PHE A 114 8.12 11.44 5.06
CA PHE A 114 8.72 12.14 6.19
C PHE A 114 10.09 12.72 5.85
N GLY A 115 10.65 13.48 6.77
CA GLY A 115 11.91 14.17 6.56
C GLY A 115 11.84 15.34 5.58
N LYS A 116 12.94 16.08 5.48
CA LYS A 116 13.04 17.29 4.65
C LYS A 116 12.77 17.05 3.16
N GLU A 117 13.19 15.92 2.66
CA GLU A 117 13.08 15.56 1.23
C GLU A 117 11.83 14.71 0.94
N LYS A 118 10.95 14.54 1.96
CA LYS A 118 9.68 13.82 1.83
C LYS A 118 9.84 12.41 1.23
N GLU A 119 10.77 11.64 1.80
CA GLU A 119 10.97 10.22 1.44
C GLU A 119 9.98 9.33 2.17
N SER A 120 9.64 8.17 1.60
CA SER A 120 8.94 7.08 2.28
C SER A 120 9.92 5.98 2.70
N VAL A 121 9.54 5.12 3.63
CA VAL A 121 10.33 3.94 4.02
C VAL A 121 10.73 3.13 2.78
N GLY A 122 9.76 2.89 1.90
CA GLY A 122 10.00 2.12 0.67
C GLY A 122 10.97 2.80 -0.29
N THR A 123 10.96 4.14 -0.41
CA THR A 123 11.93 4.85 -1.26
C THR A 123 13.33 4.84 -0.64
N ILE A 124 13.44 4.97 0.68
CA ILE A 124 14.71 4.89 1.39
C ILE A 124 15.30 3.47 1.23
N PHE A 125 14.48 2.45 1.45
CA PHE A 125 14.91 1.07 1.29
C PHE A 125 15.32 0.73 -0.14
N TYR A 126 14.57 1.22 -1.15
CA TYR A 126 14.91 1.04 -2.56
C TYR A 126 16.31 1.62 -2.88
N ASP A 127 16.58 2.85 -2.44
CA ASP A 127 17.88 3.49 -2.66
C ASP A 127 19.03 2.67 -2.02
N LEU A 128 18.81 2.15 -0.79
CA LEU A 128 19.79 1.27 -0.12
C LEU A 128 19.98 -0.06 -0.84
N ALA A 129 18.89 -0.73 -1.18
CA ALA A 129 18.91 -2.03 -1.84
C ALA A 129 19.61 -1.95 -3.20
N ASN A 130 19.37 -0.86 -3.95
CA ASN A 130 20.02 -0.59 -5.23
C ASN A 130 21.53 -0.34 -5.07
N GLU A 131 21.93 0.44 -4.07
CA GLU A 131 23.36 0.67 -3.75
C GLU A 131 24.09 -0.63 -3.37
N HIS A 132 23.40 -1.52 -2.64
CA HIS A 132 23.94 -2.82 -2.23
C HIS A 132 23.71 -3.94 -3.25
N LYS A 133 23.25 -3.61 -4.47
CA LYS A 133 23.09 -4.54 -5.60
C LYS A 133 22.22 -5.76 -5.23
N PHE A 134 21.07 -5.48 -4.64
CA PHE A 134 20.07 -6.54 -4.37
C PHE A 134 19.53 -7.10 -5.70
N ASP A 135 18.88 -8.24 -5.62
CA ASP A 135 18.27 -8.90 -6.76
C ASP A 135 17.30 -7.97 -7.52
N GLU A 136 17.35 -8.01 -8.86
CA GLU A 136 16.57 -7.12 -9.73
C GLU A 136 15.05 -7.31 -9.55
N LEU A 137 14.61 -8.54 -9.29
CA LEU A 137 13.20 -8.85 -9.07
C LEU A 137 12.69 -8.20 -7.77
N LEU A 138 13.51 -8.25 -6.72
CA LEU A 138 13.23 -7.56 -5.47
C LEU A 138 13.19 -6.05 -5.64
N LEU A 139 14.18 -5.46 -6.31
CA LEU A 139 14.20 -4.01 -6.59
C LEU A 139 12.95 -3.58 -7.37
N LYS A 140 12.56 -4.34 -8.38
CA LYS A 140 11.36 -4.08 -9.18
C LYS A 140 10.08 -4.19 -8.33
N SER A 141 10.00 -5.19 -7.44
CA SER A 141 8.84 -5.34 -6.55
C SER A 141 8.68 -4.17 -5.60
N ILE A 142 9.78 -3.70 -4.97
CA ILE A 142 9.76 -2.54 -4.08
C ILE A 142 9.40 -1.27 -4.87
N GLN A 143 9.94 -1.10 -6.07
CA GLN A 143 9.59 0.02 -6.94
C GLN A 143 8.09 0.02 -7.28
N ASN A 144 7.54 -1.13 -7.63
CA ASN A 144 6.11 -1.28 -7.92
C ASN A 144 5.23 -0.95 -6.70
N LEU A 145 5.63 -1.39 -5.49
CA LEU A 145 4.94 -1.02 -4.25
C LEU A 145 4.99 0.48 -4.03
N ASN A 146 6.16 1.10 -4.21
CA ASN A 146 6.33 2.55 -4.06
C ASN A 146 5.51 3.37 -5.07
N LEU A 147 5.31 2.87 -6.27
CA LEU A 147 4.51 3.54 -7.31
C LEU A 147 3.01 3.24 -7.17
N SER A 148 2.63 2.18 -6.48
CA SER A 148 1.23 1.82 -6.28
C SER A 148 0.52 2.79 -5.33
N TYR A 149 -0.79 2.85 -5.44
CA TYR A 149 -1.67 3.66 -4.59
C TYR A 149 -3.06 3.03 -4.49
N MET A 150 -3.82 3.45 -3.49
CA MET A 150 -5.23 3.11 -3.38
C MET A 150 -6.02 3.85 -4.45
N GLY A 151 -6.79 3.14 -5.26
CA GLY A 151 -7.61 3.72 -6.32
C GLY A 151 -9.06 3.25 -6.27
N PHE A 152 -9.93 3.96 -6.98
CA PHE A 152 -11.35 3.61 -7.10
C PHE A 152 -11.62 2.97 -8.46
N TYR A 153 -12.16 1.77 -8.45
CA TYR A 153 -12.35 0.94 -9.64
C TYR A 153 -13.79 0.43 -9.72
N VAL A 154 -14.34 0.42 -10.93
CA VAL A 154 -15.60 -0.28 -11.22
C VAL A 154 -15.30 -1.71 -11.60
N HIS A 155 -15.98 -2.64 -10.99
CA HIS A 155 -15.94 -4.06 -11.34
C HIS A 155 -16.69 -4.30 -12.64
N ASN A 156 -15.99 -4.71 -13.71
CA ASN A 156 -16.55 -4.91 -15.05
C ASN A 156 -16.91 -6.38 -15.36
N GLY A 157 -16.87 -7.25 -14.37
CA GLY A 157 -17.11 -8.68 -14.56
C GLY A 157 -15.82 -9.49 -14.51
N PHE A 158 -15.78 -10.59 -15.23
CA PHE A 158 -14.68 -11.54 -15.19
C PHE A 158 -14.19 -11.87 -16.61
N ASP A 159 -12.93 -12.23 -16.68
CA ASP A 159 -12.33 -12.93 -17.81
C ASP A 159 -11.72 -14.22 -17.26
N ASN A 160 -12.43 -15.35 -17.45
CA ASN A 160 -12.20 -16.59 -16.72
C ASN A 160 -12.20 -16.34 -15.18
N ASP A 161 -11.11 -16.65 -14.49
CA ASP A 161 -10.96 -16.44 -13.05
C ASP A 161 -10.44 -15.04 -12.67
N LEU A 162 -10.09 -14.22 -13.65
CA LEU A 162 -9.57 -12.88 -13.43
C LEU A 162 -10.72 -11.87 -13.28
N ILE A 163 -10.59 -11.01 -12.30
CA ILE A 163 -11.50 -9.89 -12.05
C ILE A 163 -11.13 -8.75 -13.00
N LEU A 164 -12.12 -8.23 -13.73
CA LEU A 164 -11.94 -7.06 -14.58
C LEU A 164 -12.30 -5.79 -13.79
N LEU A 165 -11.34 -4.91 -13.61
CA LEU A 165 -11.51 -3.62 -12.94
C LEU A 165 -11.20 -2.49 -13.90
N LYS A 166 -12.02 -1.41 -13.86
CA LYS A 166 -11.79 -0.19 -14.61
C LYS A 166 -11.63 0.99 -13.64
N GLU A 167 -10.51 1.67 -13.68
CA GLU A 167 -10.26 2.87 -12.87
C GLU A 167 -11.21 4.00 -13.29
N ILE A 168 -11.90 4.60 -12.30
CA ILE A 168 -13.05 5.50 -12.54
C ILE A 168 -12.67 6.76 -13.34
N MET A 169 -11.51 7.35 -13.05
CA MET A 169 -11.11 8.60 -13.68
C MET A 169 -10.36 8.39 -14.99
N THR A 170 -9.39 7.46 -15.02
CA THR A 170 -8.54 7.25 -16.20
C THR A 170 -9.16 6.31 -17.23
N ASN A 171 -10.20 5.56 -16.86
CA ASN A 171 -10.77 4.45 -17.63
C ASN A 171 -9.75 3.33 -17.95
N LYS A 172 -8.61 3.30 -17.29
CA LYS A 172 -7.63 2.23 -17.46
C LYS A 172 -8.21 0.92 -16.96
N GLU A 173 -8.07 -0.12 -17.76
CA GLU A 173 -8.57 -1.46 -17.45
C GLU A 173 -7.46 -2.33 -16.85
N PHE A 174 -7.86 -3.18 -15.90
CA PHE A 174 -6.99 -4.10 -15.18
C PHE A 174 -7.64 -5.47 -15.14
N ARG A 175 -6.82 -6.49 -15.30
CA ARG A 175 -7.18 -7.91 -15.11
C ARG A 175 -6.49 -8.36 -13.83
N CYS A 176 -7.26 -8.67 -12.79
CA CYS A 176 -6.70 -8.84 -11.47
C CYS A 176 -7.02 -10.20 -10.86
N ILE A 177 -6.10 -10.66 -10.01
CA ILE A 177 -6.41 -11.62 -8.95
C ILE A 177 -6.63 -10.86 -7.64
N CYS A 178 -7.46 -11.44 -6.75
CA CYS A 178 -7.69 -10.92 -5.40
C CYS A 178 -7.34 -12.01 -4.37
N PRO A 179 -6.12 -12.00 -3.81
CA PRO A 179 -5.68 -13.00 -2.84
C PRO A 179 -6.53 -13.05 -1.54
N ALA A 180 -7.24 -11.95 -1.21
CA ALA A 180 -8.21 -11.96 -0.11
C ALA A 180 -9.40 -12.89 -0.37
N GLY A 181 -9.59 -13.38 -1.60
CA GLY A 181 -10.63 -14.34 -1.98
C GLY A 181 -11.94 -13.71 -2.46
N TYR A 182 -12.14 -12.40 -2.28
CA TYR A 182 -13.36 -11.74 -2.74
C TYR A 182 -13.43 -11.67 -4.27
N LYS A 183 -14.53 -12.14 -4.82
CA LYS A 183 -14.76 -12.14 -6.27
C LYS A 183 -15.57 -10.92 -6.74
N GLY A 184 -16.51 -10.44 -5.92
CA GLY A 184 -17.36 -9.31 -6.24
C GLY A 184 -18.41 -9.56 -7.30
N LYS A 185 -19.07 -8.46 -7.71
CA LYS A 185 -20.11 -8.46 -8.74
C LYS A 185 -19.92 -7.27 -9.70
N LYS A 186 -20.29 -7.46 -10.96
CA LYS A 186 -20.28 -6.39 -11.96
C LYS A 186 -21.08 -5.17 -11.48
N GLY A 187 -20.46 -3.99 -11.58
CA GLY A 187 -21.04 -2.72 -11.17
C GLY A 187 -20.64 -2.27 -9.75
N GLU A 188 -20.05 -3.14 -8.94
CA GLU A 188 -19.49 -2.72 -7.65
C GLU A 188 -18.34 -1.73 -7.85
N ILE A 189 -18.19 -0.80 -6.90
CA ILE A 189 -17.02 0.09 -6.83
C ILE A 189 -16.11 -0.42 -5.72
N TRP A 190 -14.86 -0.62 -6.07
CA TRP A 190 -13.82 -1.07 -5.15
C TRP A 190 -12.78 0.02 -4.92
N PHE A 191 -12.44 0.25 -3.68
CA PHE A 191 -11.30 1.06 -3.26
C PHE A 191 -10.19 0.10 -2.86
N VAL A 192 -9.21 -0.08 -3.75
CA VAL A 192 -8.15 -1.10 -3.64
C VAL A 192 -6.82 -0.60 -4.15
N ARG A 193 -5.74 -1.28 -3.71
CA ARG A 193 -4.39 -1.09 -4.22
C ARG A 193 -4.05 -2.20 -5.21
N ILE A 194 -3.72 -1.82 -6.43
CA ILE A 194 -3.34 -2.73 -7.50
C ILE A 194 -1.85 -2.58 -7.78
N VAL A 195 -1.14 -3.72 -7.84
CA VAL A 195 0.26 -3.78 -8.26
C VAL A 195 0.40 -4.62 -9.51
N PRO A 196 1.37 -4.30 -10.40
CA PRO A 196 1.59 -5.08 -11.62
C PRO A 196 2.12 -6.48 -11.31
N ASN A 197 1.97 -7.41 -12.25
CA ASN A 197 2.73 -8.64 -12.23
C ASN A 197 4.22 -8.33 -12.45
N ILE A 198 5.10 -8.96 -11.67
CA ILE A 198 6.52 -8.60 -11.67
C ILE A 198 7.23 -9.13 -12.91
N ASP A 199 6.91 -10.35 -13.31
CA ASP A 199 7.68 -11.07 -14.33
C ASP A 199 7.24 -10.76 -15.77
N ASN A 200 6.13 -10.02 -15.96
CA ASN A 200 5.42 -9.84 -17.22
C ASN A 200 5.08 -11.18 -17.93
N ILE A 201 5.21 -12.31 -17.21
CA ILE A 201 4.88 -13.64 -17.72
C ILE A 201 3.35 -13.81 -17.76
N TYR A 202 2.66 -13.24 -16.77
CA TYR A 202 1.21 -13.33 -16.67
C TYR A 202 0.58 -11.99 -17.00
N ASN A 203 -0.47 -12.00 -17.79
CA ASN A 203 -1.19 -10.79 -18.18
C ASN A 203 -2.29 -10.43 -17.16
N TYR A 204 -1.93 -10.30 -15.89
CA TYR A 204 -2.82 -9.85 -14.83
C TYR A 204 -2.05 -9.03 -13.77
N GLN A 205 -2.80 -8.32 -12.93
CA GLN A 205 -2.31 -7.56 -11.78
C GLN A 205 -2.80 -8.19 -10.48
N ILE A 206 -2.31 -7.68 -9.35
CA ILE A 206 -2.62 -8.22 -8.04
C ILE A 206 -3.24 -7.12 -7.17
N ILE A 207 -4.40 -7.41 -6.59
CA ILE A 207 -4.99 -6.59 -5.53
C ILE A 207 -4.33 -7.02 -4.22
N ILE A 208 -3.50 -6.18 -3.64
CA ILE A 208 -2.64 -6.56 -2.49
C ILE A 208 -3.23 -6.24 -1.11
N ASN A 209 -4.35 -5.56 -1.05
CA ASN A 209 -5.07 -5.30 0.18
C ASN A 209 -6.46 -5.97 0.18
N THR A 210 -7.05 -6.12 1.35
CA THR A 210 -8.48 -6.48 1.47
C THR A 210 -9.34 -5.42 0.78
N PRO A 211 -10.24 -5.79 -0.15
CA PRO A 211 -11.06 -4.83 -0.86
C PRO A 211 -12.01 -4.06 0.06
N TYR A 212 -12.05 -2.74 -0.10
CA TYR A 212 -13.14 -1.91 0.37
C TYR A 212 -14.17 -1.78 -0.74
N VAL A 213 -15.39 -2.24 -0.49
CA VAL A 213 -16.50 -2.22 -1.45
C VAL A 213 -17.44 -1.07 -1.11
N ILE A 214 -17.58 -0.13 -2.04
CA ILE A 214 -18.44 1.04 -1.86
C ILE A 214 -19.88 0.68 -2.22
N ILE A 215 -20.80 0.87 -1.29
CA ILE A 215 -22.23 0.64 -1.50
C ILE A 215 -23.00 1.96 -1.59
N LYS A 216 -24.19 1.94 -2.20
CA LYS A 216 -25.14 3.07 -2.40
C LYS A 216 -24.69 4.18 -3.37
N TYR A 217 -23.44 4.27 -3.74
CA TYR A 217 -22.91 5.30 -4.64
C TYR A 217 -22.35 4.65 -5.91
N ASN A 218 -22.50 5.33 -7.03
CA ASN A 218 -22.11 4.83 -8.34
C ASN A 218 -20.90 5.59 -8.93
N GLU A 219 -20.41 5.12 -10.08
CA GLU A 219 -19.27 5.72 -10.78
C GLU A 219 -19.43 7.23 -11.01
N LYS A 220 -20.66 7.70 -11.37
CA LYS A 220 -20.92 9.13 -11.64
C LYS A 220 -20.77 9.99 -10.38
N ASP A 221 -21.14 9.46 -9.22
CA ASP A 221 -21.03 10.19 -7.96
C ASP A 221 -19.56 10.40 -7.58
N TRP A 222 -18.70 9.39 -7.80
CA TRP A 222 -17.27 9.49 -7.59
C TRP A 222 -16.58 10.40 -8.61
N ILE A 223 -16.98 10.37 -9.89
CA ILE A 223 -16.48 11.32 -10.89
C ILE A 223 -16.78 12.76 -10.45
N LYS A 224 -18.02 13.06 -10.00
CA LYS A 224 -18.38 14.38 -9.49
C LYS A 224 -17.55 14.76 -8.26
N TYR A 225 -17.28 13.81 -7.37
CA TYR A 225 -16.40 14.03 -6.22
C TYR A 225 -15.01 14.48 -6.67
N PHE A 226 -14.35 13.74 -7.57
CA PHE A 226 -13.03 14.11 -8.06
C PHE A 226 -13.03 15.47 -8.79
N GLN A 227 -14.08 15.78 -9.52
CA GLN A 227 -14.25 17.12 -10.14
C GLN A 227 -14.29 18.24 -9.09
N ARG A 228 -14.99 18.04 -7.95
CA ARG A 228 -14.99 19.01 -6.85
C ARG A 228 -13.60 19.14 -6.18
N GLN A 229 -12.78 18.10 -6.24
CA GLN A 229 -11.37 18.15 -5.81
C GLN A 229 -10.43 18.76 -6.87
N SER A 230 -10.97 19.44 -7.87
CA SER A 230 -10.21 20.02 -9.00
C SER A 230 -9.43 18.99 -9.82
N ILE A 231 -9.94 17.76 -9.89
CA ILE A 231 -9.40 16.67 -10.71
C ILE A 231 -10.41 16.38 -11.81
N SER A 232 -10.24 17.01 -12.96
CA SER A 232 -11.11 16.84 -14.12
C SER A 232 -10.39 16.15 -15.27
N LYS A 233 -11.08 15.27 -15.99
CA LYS A 233 -10.57 14.63 -17.21
C LYS A 233 -10.19 15.62 -18.32
N GLU A 234 -10.67 16.86 -18.23
CA GLU A 234 -10.36 17.95 -19.16
C GLU A 234 -8.98 18.57 -18.89
N ASP A 235 -8.39 18.35 -17.71
CA ASP A 235 -7.07 18.84 -17.36
C ASP A 235 -5.97 18.01 -18.04
N ILE A 236 -4.98 18.64 -18.62
CA ILE A 236 -3.83 17.96 -19.26
C ILE A 236 -3.10 17.03 -18.27
N ASN A 237 -3.01 17.42 -17.00
CA ASN A 237 -2.28 16.70 -15.96
C ASN A 237 -3.19 15.98 -14.94
N TYR A 238 -4.43 15.65 -15.32
CA TYR A 238 -5.39 15.07 -14.36
C TYR A 238 -4.92 13.75 -13.75
N SER A 239 -4.22 12.92 -14.51
CA SER A 239 -3.71 11.64 -14.01
C SER A 239 -2.66 11.83 -12.91
N GLU A 240 -1.78 12.83 -13.04
CA GLU A 240 -0.80 13.17 -12.01
C GLU A 240 -1.49 13.77 -10.78
N LYS A 241 -2.45 14.69 -10.98
CA LYS A 241 -3.25 15.24 -9.88
C LYS A 241 -4.00 14.13 -9.11
N LEU A 242 -4.60 13.19 -9.85
CA LEU A 242 -5.29 12.04 -9.26
C LEU A 242 -4.34 11.18 -8.44
N TYR A 243 -3.16 10.86 -9.00
CA TYR A 243 -2.13 10.10 -8.31
C TYR A 243 -1.69 10.78 -7.00
N GLN A 244 -1.36 12.08 -7.07
CA GLN A 244 -0.95 12.86 -5.90
C GLN A 244 -2.05 12.90 -4.83
N PHE A 245 -3.30 13.10 -5.24
CA PHE A 245 -4.44 13.15 -4.34
C PHE A 245 -4.73 11.80 -3.68
N LEU A 246 -4.76 10.71 -4.44
CA LEU A 246 -5.08 9.38 -3.92
C LEU A 246 -3.96 8.81 -3.04
N LYS A 247 -2.71 9.10 -3.40
CA LYS A 247 -1.55 8.53 -2.71
C LYS A 247 -1.10 9.35 -1.51
N TYR A 248 -1.04 10.66 -1.66
CA TYR A 248 -0.40 11.51 -0.66
C TYR A 248 -1.36 12.48 0.03
N ASN A 249 -2.38 12.95 -0.68
CA ASN A 249 -3.29 14.00 -0.22
C ASN A 249 -2.56 15.16 0.51
N SER A 250 -3.27 16.16 0.98
CA SER A 250 -2.73 17.25 1.84
C SER A 250 -2.68 16.88 3.32
N ASP A 251 -3.46 15.88 3.72
CA ASP A 251 -3.63 15.39 5.08
C ASP A 251 -3.40 13.88 5.13
N ASN A 252 -2.46 13.44 5.97
CA ASN A 252 -2.14 12.03 6.16
C ASN A 252 -3.35 11.21 6.61
N ASN A 253 -4.29 11.83 7.33
CA ASN A 253 -5.46 11.16 7.92
C ASN A 253 -6.66 11.13 6.99
N TYR A 254 -6.63 11.80 5.84
CA TYR A 254 -7.79 11.98 4.97
C TYR A 254 -8.49 10.66 4.61
N TRP A 255 -7.75 9.69 4.10
CA TRP A 255 -8.33 8.41 3.72
C TRP A 255 -8.61 7.50 4.92
N HIS A 256 -7.86 7.65 6.02
CA HIS A 256 -8.17 6.98 7.29
C HIS A 256 -9.52 7.44 7.84
N ASN A 257 -9.71 8.76 7.95
CA ASN A 257 -10.98 9.36 8.37
C ASN A 257 -12.14 8.89 7.47
N TYR A 258 -11.94 8.93 6.15
CA TYR A 258 -12.96 8.45 5.23
C TYR A 258 -13.34 6.99 5.48
N ILE A 259 -12.37 6.09 5.63
CA ILE A 259 -12.64 4.66 5.88
C ILE A 259 -13.41 4.48 7.20
N MET A 260 -13.01 5.18 8.26
CA MET A 260 -13.67 5.12 9.56
C MET A 260 -15.11 5.64 9.49
N ASP A 261 -15.30 6.82 8.93
CA ASP A 261 -16.62 7.46 8.80
C ASP A 261 -17.57 6.68 7.89
N ALA A 262 -17.04 6.10 6.82
CA ALA A 262 -17.79 5.41 5.79
C ALA A 262 -18.06 3.93 6.10
N TYR A 263 -17.46 3.39 7.17
CA TYR A 263 -17.57 1.99 7.52
C TYR A 263 -19.02 1.57 7.79
N VAL A 264 -19.42 0.46 7.23
CA VAL A 264 -20.76 -0.13 7.41
C VAL A 264 -20.68 -1.50 8.07
N ASN A 265 -19.86 -2.39 7.49
CA ASN A 265 -19.75 -3.78 7.90
C ASN A 265 -18.52 -4.44 7.27
N PHE A 266 -18.14 -5.61 7.75
CA PHE A 266 -17.04 -6.39 7.20
C PHE A 266 -17.38 -7.87 7.02
N SER A 267 -16.61 -8.52 6.17
CA SER A 267 -16.51 -9.96 6.02
C SER A 267 -15.01 -10.34 6.03
N THR A 268 -14.68 -11.60 6.08
CA THR A 268 -13.28 -12.06 6.12
C THR A 268 -12.47 -11.66 4.89
N ASP A 269 -13.14 -11.39 3.77
CA ASP A 269 -12.55 -11.15 2.45
C ASP A 269 -12.80 -9.72 1.91
N ARG A 270 -13.58 -8.87 2.63
CA ARG A 270 -13.93 -7.51 2.19
C ARG A 270 -14.47 -6.65 3.33
N ILE A 271 -14.44 -5.34 3.12
CA ILE A 271 -15.06 -4.34 4.00
C ILE A 271 -16.04 -3.51 3.17
N TYR A 272 -17.21 -3.23 3.71
CA TYR A 272 -18.21 -2.37 3.08
C TYR A 272 -18.13 -0.95 3.61
N LEU A 273 -18.01 0.00 2.68
CA LEU A 273 -18.07 1.43 2.96
C LEU A 273 -19.27 2.07 2.25
N THR A 274 -19.77 3.19 2.79
CA THR A 274 -20.78 4.02 2.12
C THR A 274 -20.51 5.49 2.35
N GLY A 275 -20.87 6.34 1.39
CA GLY A 275 -20.68 7.78 1.47
C GLY A 275 -19.65 8.30 0.52
N ILE A 276 -19.67 9.62 0.33
CA ILE A 276 -18.69 10.39 -0.43
C ILE A 276 -17.99 11.33 0.54
N PRO A 277 -16.64 11.45 0.51
CA PRO A 277 -15.89 12.14 1.56
C PRO A 277 -16.37 13.58 1.87
N ASP A 278 -16.75 14.34 0.86
CA ASP A 278 -17.14 15.76 0.95
C ASP A 278 -18.66 16.01 0.99
N ILE A 279 -19.48 14.96 1.09
CA ILE A 279 -20.93 15.11 1.19
C ILE A 279 -21.35 14.85 2.64
N LYS A 280 -21.72 15.91 3.35
CA LYS A 280 -22.18 15.83 4.74
C LYS A 280 -23.42 14.95 4.86
N GLY A 281 -23.44 14.09 5.89
CA GLY A 281 -24.54 13.14 6.15
C GLY A 281 -24.59 11.96 5.16
N SER A 282 -23.60 11.80 4.28
CA SER A 282 -23.53 10.66 3.36
C SER A 282 -22.93 9.42 4.00
N LYS A 283 -22.11 9.59 5.01
CA LYS A 283 -21.39 8.54 5.74
C LYS A 283 -22.12 8.21 7.06
N PRO A 284 -22.11 6.95 7.53
CA PRO A 284 -22.85 6.52 8.72
C PRO A 284 -22.24 7.03 10.04
N HIS A 285 -20.95 7.33 10.08
CA HIS A 285 -20.20 7.70 11.29
C HIS A 285 -19.53 9.08 11.14
N GLU A 286 -20.21 10.03 10.51
CA GLU A 286 -19.74 11.42 10.52
C GLU A 286 -19.83 11.98 11.94
N LEU A 287 -18.69 12.35 12.50
CA LEU A 287 -18.54 13.05 13.77
C LEU A 287 -18.83 14.54 13.63
#